data_abe63f9d79d1436b50cca387ab9baeb6
#
_entry.id   abe63f9d79d1436b50cca387ab9baeb6
#
_cell.length_a   1.000
_cell.length_b   1.000
_cell.length_c   1.000
_cell.angle_alpha   90.00
_cell.angle_beta   90.00
_cell.angle_gamma   90.00
#
_symmetry.space_group_name_H-M   'P 1'
#
loop_
_entity.id
_entity.type
_entity.pdbx_description
1 polymer ?
#
loop_
_entity_poly.entity_id
_entity_poly.type
_entity_poly.pdbx_seq_one_letter_code
_entity_poly.pdbx_strand_id
1 'polypeptide(L)'
;ASRLNSKKIKSSNVDVLFEPRIAKSLLSSLASCISGSSIARGTSFLSKKINTMICNESITIANMSQLPRGLGSVPFDSRGIKTKNLNLVENGVFINYLLGLRSAKQLKIKPNGNSSPYNLTLNNGKVSPEDLMKPIQKGIYVTEMLGMSFNPVNGDYSRGAAGFMIENGEI
;
A
#
# COMPACT_ATOMS: atom_id res chain seq x y z
N ALA A 1 15.42 -23.98 -12.07
CA ALA A 1 16.06 -24.92 -11.12
C ALA A 1 15.83 -24.51 -9.64
N SER A 2 15.98 -23.23 -9.27
CA SER A 2 15.88 -22.75 -7.89
C SER A 2 14.50 -22.92 -7.21
N ARG A 3 13.44 -23.21 -7.96
CA ARG A 3 12.08 -23.42 -7.44
C ARG A 3 11.67 -24.89 -7.32
N LEU A 4 12.56 -25.82 -7.63
CA LEU A 4 12.32 -27.24 -7.47
C LEU A 4 12.44 -27.64 -6.01
N ASN A 5 11.68 -28.66 -5.60
CA ASN A 5 11.69 -29.20 -4.22
C ASN A 5 11.26 -28.19 -3.15
N SER A 6 10.23 -27.40 -3.42
CA SER A 6 9.67 -26.47 -2.43
C SER A 6 9.28 -27.19 -1.15
N LYS A 7 9.60 -26.57 0.02
CA LYS A 7 9.27 -27.10 1.35
C LYS A 7 8.28 -26.20 2.05
N LYS A 8 7.37 -26.79 2.80
CA LYS A 8 6.54 -26.02 3.74
C LYS A 8 7.36 -25.67 4.97
N ILE A 9 7.32 -24.41 5.36
CA ILE A 9 7.94 -23.95 6.60
C ILE A 9 7.00 -24.15 7.78
N LYS A 10 7.56 -24.38 8.97
CA LYS A 10 6.79 -24.43 10.22
C LYS A 10 6.30 -23.01 10.57
N SER A 11 5.15 -22.93 11.26
CA SER A 11 4.65 -21.67 11.80
C SER A 11 5.71 -20.99 12.67
N SER A 12 6.01 -19.75 12.37
CA SER A 12 7.03 -18.97 13.07
C SER A 12 6.77 -17.48 12.87
N ASN A 13 7.33 -16.67 13.76
CA ASN A 13 7.37 -15.23 13.60
C ASN A 13 8.76 -14.86 13.06
N VAL A 14 8.82 -14.31 11.86
CA VAL A 14 10.07 -14.02 11.14
C VAL A 14 9.94 -12.73 10.37
N ASP A 15 11.06 -12.12 10.01
CA ASP A 15 11.10 -10.97 9.13
C ASP A 15 10.64 -11.35 7.73
N VAL A 16 9.86 -10.46 7.11
CA VAL A 16 9.34 -10.67 5.76
C VAL A 16 9.80 -9.54 4.86
N LEU A 17 10.60 -9.87 3.85
CA LEU A 17 11.02 -8.94 2.82
C LEU A 17 10.24 -9.24 1.53
N PHE A 18 9.54 -8.24 1.02
CA PHE A 18 8.78 -8.38 -0.23
C PHE A 18 9.59 -7.95 -1.44
N GLU A 19 9.61 -8.78 -2.48
CA GLU A 19 10.05 -8.33 -3.81
C GLU A 19 9.29 -7.05 -4.21
N PRO A 20 9.93 -6.04 -4.85
CA PRO A 20 9.29 -4.77 -5.20
C PRO A 20 7.97 -4.90 -5.96
N ARG A 21 7.86 -5.87 -6.86
CA ARG A 21 6.64 -6.17 -7.60
C ARG A 21 5.50 -6.61 -6.68
N ILE A 22 5.81 -7.39 -5.67
CA ILE A 22 4.84 -7.88 -4.68
C ILE A 22 4.45 -6.77 -3.70
N ALA A 23 5.42 -5.97 -3.25
CA ALA A 23 5.18 -4.84 -2.35
C ALA A 23 4.15 -3.84 -2.91
N LYS A 24 4.11 -3.63 -4.24
CA LYS A 24 3.09 -2.79 -4.90
C LYS A 24 1.66 -3.25 -4.61
N SER A 25 1.41 -4.52 -4.40
CA SER A 25 0.06 -5.04 -4.10
C SER A 25 -0.47 -4.53 -2.76
N LEU A 26 0.41 -4.24 -1.80
CA LEU A 26 0.04 -3.66 -0.50
C LEU A 26 -0.50 -2.24 -0.67
N LEU A 27 0.10 -1.44 -1.58
CA LEU A 27 -0.41 -0.10 -1.90
C LEU A 27 -1.81 -0.14 -2.51
N SER A 28 -2.09 -1.13 -3.35
CA SER A 28 -3.43 -1.32 -3.94
C SER A 28 -4.46 -1.67 -2.87
N SER A 29 -4.10 -2.50 -1.90
CA SER A 29 -4.96 -2.84 -0.76
C SER A 29 -5.25 -1.60 0.10
N LEU A 30 -4.23 -0.82 0.42
CA LEU A 30 -4.39 0.44 1.14
C LEU A 30 -5.29 1.41 0.36
N ALA A 31 -5.08 1.59 -0.95
CA ALA A 31 -5.89 2.48 -1.78
C ALA A 31 -7.38 2.14 -1.73
N SER A 32 -7.73 0.86 -1.68
CA SER A 32 -9.11 0.42 -1.51
C SER A 32 -9.71 0.83 -0.16
N CYS A 33 -8.91 0.76 0.92
CA CYS A 33 -9.33 1.13 2.27
C CYS A 33 -9.50 2.64 2.44
N ILE A 34 -8.63 3.45 1.82
CA ILE A 34 -8.70 4.92 1.91
C ILE A 34 -9.56 5.56 0.82
N SER A 35 -10.24 4.76 0.01
CA SER A 35 -11.20 5.30 -0.97
C SER A 35 -12.36 5.96 -0.25
N GLY A 36 -12.75 7.15 -0.71
CA GLY A 36 -13.85 7.90 -0.12
C GLY A 36 -15.16 7.11 -0.06
N SER A 37 -15.37 6.16 -0.98
CA SER A 37 -16.55 5.29 -0.97
C SER A 37 -16.50 4.26 0.17
N SER A 38 -15.35 3.67 0.46
CA SER A 38 -15.19 2.73 1.59
C SER A 38 -15.31 3.46 2.93
N ILE A 39 -14.71 4.65 3.02
CA ILE A 39 -14.79 5.52 4.19
C ILE A 39 -16.24 5.95 4.46
N ALA A 40 -16.95 6.45 3.43
CA ALA A 40 -18.33 6.92 3.56
C ALA A 40 -19.32 5.81 3.95
N ARG A 41 -19.08 4.58 3.54
CA ARG A 41 -19.88 3.41 3.94
C ARG A 41 -19.46 2.81 5.28
N GLY A 42 -18.36 3.24 5.88
CA GLY A 42 -17.82 2.63 7.10
C GLY A 42 -17.28 1.21 6.90
N THR A 43 -16.96 0.83 5.65
CA THR A 43 -16.46 -0.50 5.29
C THR A 43 -14.94 -0.58 5.24
N SER A 44 -14.26 0.30 5.96
CA SER A 44 -12.80 0.31 6.10
C SER A 44 -12.40 0.45 7.56
N PHE A 45 -11.42 -0.34 7.99
CA PHE A 45 -10.81 -0.20 9.32
C PHE A 45 -10.12 1.18 9.52
N LEU A 46 -9.91 1.92 8.43
CA LEU A 46 -9.36 3.28 8.44
C LEU A 46 -10.41 4.38 8.52
N SER A 47 -11.71 4.07 8.57
CA SER A 47 -12.79 5.05 8.50
C SER A 47 -12.72 6.15 9.56
N LYS A 48 -12.14 5.87 10.74
CA LYS A 48 -11.98 6.82 11.85
C LYS A 48 -10.51 7.15 12.15
N LYS A 49 -9.61 6.87 11.19
CA LYS A 49 -8.15 6.99 11.39
C LYS A 49 -7.52 8.19 10.69
N ILE A 50 -8.32 9.09 10.11
CA ILE A 50 -7.77 10.33 9.52
C ILE A 50 -7.04 11.14 10.59
N ASN A 51 -5.90 11.71 10.24
CA ASN A 51 -4.97 12.43 11.12
C ASN A 51 -4.39 11.58 12.27
N THR A 52 -4.39 10.25 12.12
CA THR A 52 -3.69 9.37 13.06
C THR A 52 -2.58 8.60 12.37
N MET A 53 -1.58 8.19 13.13
CA MET A 53 -0.51 7.31 12.65
C MET A 53 -1.08 5.93 12.36
N ILE A 54 -0.83 5.41 11.15
CA ILE A 54 -1.29 4.10 10.69
C ILE A 54 -0.14 3.16 10.29
N CYS A 55 1.05 3.70 10.15
CA CYS A 55 2.28 2.93 9.84
C CYS A 55 3.51 3.68 10.38
N ASN A 56 4.69 3.11 10.13
CA ASN A 56 5.95 3.71 10.57
C ASN A 56 6.14 5.13 9.99
N GLU A 57 6.74 6.02 10.76
CA GLU A 57 7.01 7.42 10.38
C GLU A 57 7.91 7.59 9.15
N SER A 58 8.70 6.58 8.81
CA SER A 58 9.49 6.58 7.58
C SER A 58 8.66 6.42 6.29
N ILE A 59 7.36 6.10 6.42
CA ILE A 59 6.47 5.80 5.30
C ILE A 59 5.70 7.05 4.88
N THR A 60 5.90 7.45 3.62
CA THR A 60 5.09 8.47 2.94
C THR A 60 4.54 7.90 1.65
N ILE A 61 3.24 8.01 1.45
CA ILE A 61 2.52 7.50 0.28
C ILE A 61 1.80 8.65 -0.40
N ALA A 62 2.09 8.86 -1.68
CA ALA A 62 1.53 9.93 -2.48
C ALA A 62 0.71 9.42 -3.66
N ASN A 63 -0.31 10.17 -4.04
CA ASN A 63 -1.05 10.02 -5.29
C ASN A 63 -0.62 11.14 -6.24
N MET A 64 0.24 10.81 -7.21
CA MET A 64 0.87 11.76 -8.11
C MET A 64 0.06 11.90 -9.41
N SER A 65 -1.12 12.52 -9.31
CA SER A 65 -2.06 12.66 -10.43
C SER A 65 -1.57 13.56 -11.56
N GLN A 66 -0.56 14.39 -11.32
CA GLN A 66 0.06 15.30 -12.28
C GLN A 66 1.56 15.03 -12.47
N LEU A 67 1.97 13.77 -12.38
CA LEU A 67 3.34 13.36 -12.65
C LEU A 67 3.63 13.51 -14.15
N PRO A 68 4.65 14.29 -14.57
CA PRO A 68 5.03 14.41 -15.98
C PRO A 68 5.31 13.02 -16.59
N ARG A 69 4.67 12.71 -17.72
CA ARG A 69 4.74 11.41 -18.41
C ARG A 69 4.30 10.19 -17.55
N GLY A 70 3.65 10.41 -16.41
CA GLY A 70 3.07 9.33 -15.61
C GLY A 70 1.88 8.70 -16.34
N LEU A 71 1.84 7.36 -16.41
CA LEU A 71 0.80 6.62 -17.14
C LEU A 71 -0.61 6.86 -16.59
N GLY A 72 -0.73 7.13 -15.29
CA GLY A 72 -2.00 7.42 -14.64
C GLY A 72 -2.27 8.91 -14.47
N SER A 73 -1.47 9.81 -15.07
CA SER A 73 -1.64 11.24 -14.89
C SER A 73 -2.85 11.77 -15.65
N VAL A 74 -3.64 12.60 -14.96
CA VAL A 74 -4.84 13.22 -15.52
C VAL A 74 -4.98 14.66 -14.99
N PRO A 75 -5.40 15.64 -15.82
CA PRO A 75 -5.57 17.03 -15.39
C PRO A 75 -6.82 17.26 -14.52
N PHE A 76 -7.84 16.42 -14.67
CA PHE A 76 -9.08 16.43 -13.91
C PHE A 76 -9.64 15.01 -13.75
N ASP A 77 -10.43 14.80 -12.73
CA ASP A 77 -11.09 13.51 -12.50
C ASP A 77 -12.29 13.30 -13.44
N SER A 78 -12.96 12.14 -13.34
CA SER A 78 -14.12 11.79 -14.17
C SER A 78 -15.33 12.72 -14.01
N ARG A 79 -15.27 13.69 -13.08
CA ARG A 79 -16.31 14.70 -12.83
C ARG A 79 -15.85 16.11 -13.15
N GLY A 80 -14.69 16.27 -13.80
CA GLY A 80 -14.14 17.57 -14.19
C GLY A 80 -13.49 18.35 -13.05
N ILE A 81 -13.26 17.72 -11.88
CA ILE A 81 -12.57 18.38 -10.77
C ILE A 81 -11.07 18.30 -11.02
N LYS A 82 -10.39 19.45 -10.98
CA LYS A 82 -8.94 19.54 -11.17
C LYS A 82 -8.21 18.64 -10.16
N THR A 83 -7.32 17.80 -10.66
CA THR A 83 -6.45 16.94 -9.85
C THR A 83 -5.27 17.73 -9.27
N LYS A 84 -4.63 17.18 -8.29
CA LYS A 84 -3.36 17.68 -7.74
C LYS A 84 -2.56 16.52 -7.16
N ASN A 85 -1.25 16.66 -7.14
CA ASN A 85 -0.41 15.74 -6.37
C ASN A 85 -0.75 15.86 -4.88
N LEU A 86 -0.89 14.74 -4.19
CA LEU A 86 -1.46 14.67 -2.86
C LEU A 86 -0.81 13.55 -2.05
N ASN A 87 -0.27 13.87 -0.87
CA ASN A 87 0.11 12.85 0.08
C ASN A 87 -1.16 12.26 0.71
N LEU A 88 -1.26 10.94 0.71
CA LEU A 88 -2.32 10.17 1.35
C LEU A 88 -1.92 9.78 2.77
N VAL A 89 -0.67 9.37 2.91
CA VAL A 89 0.01 9.14 4.18
C VAL A 89 1.29 9.97 4.17
N GLU A 90 1.56 10.69 5.22
CA GLU A 90 2.76 11.51 5.39
C GLU A 90 3.40 11.21 6.73
N ASN A 91 4.66 10.79 6.70
CA ASN A 91 5.40 10.39 7.91
C ASN A 91 4.56 9.44 8.80
N GLY A 92 3.97 8.41 8.19
CA GLY A 92 3.14 7.42 8.88
C GLY A 92 1.71 7.88 9.19
N VAL A 93 1.40 9.16 9.08
CA VAL A 93 0.08 9.73 9.42
C VAL A 93 -0.84 9.72 8.19
N PHE A 94 -2.04 9.16 8.35
CA PHE A 94 -3.08 9.18 7.31
C PHE A 94 -3.74 10.54 7.23
N ILE A 95 -3.51 11.30 6.15
CA ILE A 95 -3.93 12.71 6.06
C ILE A 95 -4.95 13.00 4.95
N ASN A 96 -5.09 12.15 3.94
CA ASN A 96 -6.02 12.39 2.84
C ASN A 96 -6.69 11.12 2.32
N TYR A 97 -7.94 11.26 1.90
CA TYR A 97 -8.70 10.21 1.20
C TYR A 97 -8.49 10.27 -0.31
N LEU A 98 -8.68 9.15 -0.99
CA LEU A 98 -9.00 9.12 -2.43
C LEU A 98 -10.47 9.52 -2.58
N LEU A 99 -10.77 10.78 -2.95
CA LEU A 99 -12.07 11.38 -2.72
C LEU A 99 -12.72 11.89 -4.02
N GLY A 100 -13.69 11.14 -4.52
CA GLY A 100 -14.56 11.59 -5.60
C GLY A 100 -15.74 12.43 -5.09
N LEU A 101 -16.45 13.13 -6.00
CA LEU A 101 -17.53 14.06 -5.69
C LEU A 101 -18.66 13.45 -4.84
N ARG A 102 -19.09 12.21 -5.18
CA ARG A 102 -20.16 11.53 -4.44
C ARG A 102 -19.79 11.29 -2.98
N SER A 103 -18.62 10.72 -2.76
CA SER A 103 -18.12 10.43 -1.41
C SER A 103 -17.85 11.71 -0.62
N ALA A 104 -17.36 12.75 -1.28
CA ALA A 104 -17.16 14.07 -0.68
C ALA A 104 -18.48 14.64 -0.14
N LYS A 105 -19.57 14.55 -0.93
CA LYS A 105 -20.91 14.96 -0.49
C LYS A 105 -21.41 14.12 0.69
N GLN A 106 -21.22 12.80 0.66
CA GLN A 106 -21.62 11.91 1.76
C GLN A 106 -20.86 12.23 3.06
N LEU A 107 -19.58 12.50 2.95
CA LEU A 107 -18.72 12.86 4.08
C LEU A 107 -18.81 14.34 4.49
N LYS A 108 -19.54 15.15 3.74
CA LYS A 108 -19.70 16.62 3.95
C LYS A 108 -18.35 17.35 3.93
N ILE A 109 -17.42 16.93 3.08
CA ILE A 109 -16.11 17.54 2.90
C ILE A 109 -15.89 17.94 1.43
N LYS A 110 -14.94 18.84 1.19
CA LYS A 110 -14.65 19.32 -0.17
C LYS A 110 -13.95 18.22 -0.99
N PRO A 111 -14.38 17.97 -2.24
CA PRO A 111 -13.69 17.04 -3.12
C PRO A 111 -12.29 17.54 -3.45
N ASN A 112 -11.34 16.62 -3.61
CA ASN A 112 -9.93 16.94 -3.83
C ASN A 112 -9.42 16.60 -5.25
N GLY A 113 -10.31 16.13 -6.15
CA GLY A 113 -9.95 15.74 -7.51
C GLY A 113 -9.19 14.42 -7.64
N ASN A 114 -8.92 13.75 -6.52
CA ASN A 114 -8.21 12.48 -6.50
C ASN A 114 -9.18 11.32 -6.22
N SER A 115 -10.13 11.11 -7.14
CA SER A 115 -11.17 10.07 -6.98
C SER A 115 -10.65 8.63 -7.13
N SER A 116 -9.43 8.46 -7.64
CA SER A 116 -8.80 7.17 -7.93
C SER A 116 -7.31 7.21 -7.61
N PRO A 117 -6.67 6.04 -7.42
CA PRO A 117 -5.21 5.94 -7.37
C PRO A 117 -4.65 6.14 -8.79
N TYR A 118 -4.14 7.32 -9.09
CA TYR A 118 -3.56 7.63 -10.40
C TYR A 118 -2.14 7.09 -10.52
N ASN A 119 -1.12 7.82 -10.09
CA ASN A 119 0.24 7.29 -9.95
C ASN A 119 0.54 7.18 -8.45
N LEU A 120 0.11 6.08 -7.85
CA LEU A 120 0.31 5.83 -6.42
C LEU A 120 1.77 5.44 -6.18
N THR A 121 2.46 6.18 -5.33
CA THR A 121 3.87 5.99 -5.02
C THR A 121 4.10 5.84 -3.53
N LEU A 122 4.97 4.92 -3.18
CA LEU A 122 5.63 4.85 -1.88
C LEU A 122 6.99 5.53 -2.03
N ASN A 123 7.31 6.49 -1.18
CA ASN A 123 8.61 7.12 -1.21
C ASN A 123 9.73 6.12 -0.94
N ASN A 124 10.80 6.25 -1.70
CA ASN A 124 11.95 5.37 -1.54
C ASN A 124 12.60 5.58 -0.17
N GLY A 125 12.99 4.48 0.45
CA GLY A 125 13.90 4.49 1.59
C GLY A 125 15.32 4.88 1.19
N LYS A 126 16.21 4.96 2.19
CA LYS A 126 17.63 5.28 1.99
C LYS A 126 18.52 4.03 1.90
N VAL A 127 17.95 2.85 2.14
CA VAL A 127 18.67 1.58 2.25
C VAL A 127 18.40 0.74 1.01
N SER A 128 19.43 0.11 0.46
CA SER A 128 19.27 -0.80 -0.68
C SER A 128 18.55 -2.10 -0.26
N PRO A 129 17.93 -2.84 -1.20
CA PRO A 129 17.32 -4.12 -0.88
C PRO A 129 18.30 -5.12 -0.27
N GLU A 130 19.54 -5.12 -0.74
CA GLU A 130 20.63 -5.96 -0.23
C GLU A 130 20.99 -5.59 1.22
N ASP A 131 21.08 -4.29 1.51
CA ASP A 131 21.37 -3.81 2.87
C ASP A 131 20.20 -4.03 3.83
N LEU A 132 18.95 -4.03 3.33
CA LEU A 132 17.79 -4.43 4.13
C LEU A 132 17.82 -5.90 4.52
N MET A 133 18.43 -6.76 3.70
CA MET A 133 18.50 -8.19 3.94
C MET A 133 19.60 -8.56 4.95
N LYS A 134 20.74 -7.87 4.92
CA LYS A 134 21.92 -8.17 5.76
C LYS A 134 21.64 -8.38 7.25
N PRO A 135 20.81 -7.59 7.94
CA PRO A 135 20.54 -7.77 9.36
C PRO A 135 19.60 -8.93 9.67
N ILE A 136 18.94 -9.52 8.67
CA ILE A 136 17.95 -10.57 8.87
C ILE A 136 18.63 -11.89 9.15
N GLN A 137 18.55 -12.35 10.39
CA GLN A 137 19.11 -13.67 10.79
C GLN A 137 18.26 -14.81 10.24
N LYS A 138 16.94 -14.67 10.31
CA LYS A 138 15.97 -15.61 9.76
C LYS A 138 14.75 -14.86 9.23
N GLY A 139 14.48 -15.02 7.95
CA GLY A 139 13.39 -14.32 7.29
C GLY A 139 12.88 -15.04 6.05
N ILE A 140 11.97 -14.39 5.35
CA ILE A 140 11.41 -14.86 4.08
C ILE A 140 11.45 -13.73 3.07
N TYR A 141 12.08 -13.97 1.93
CA TYR A 141 11.98 -13.12 0.75
C TYR A 141 10.81 -13.59 -0.11
N VAL A 142 9.70 -12.86 -0.07
CA VAL A 142 8.45 -13.22 -0.76
C VAL A 142 8.49 -12.74 -2.21
N THR A 143 8.40 -13.67 -3.15
CA THR A 143 8.39 -13.43 -4.60
C THR A 143 7.03 -13.68 -5.24
N GLU A 144 6.13 -14.38 -4.55
CA GLU A 144 4.77 -14.63 -5.03
C GLU A 144 3.79 -14.59 -3.87
N MET A 145 2.59 -14.08 -4.14
CA MET A 145 1.47 -14.11 -3.21
C MET A 145 0.26 -14.76 -3.86
N LEU A 146 -0.36 -15.68 -3.14
CA LEU A 146 -1.50 -16.48 -3.59
C LEU A 146 -2.77 -16.09 -2.79
N GLY A 147 -3.90 -16.20 -3.47
CA GLY A 147 -5.20 -15.90 -2.87
C GLY A 147 -5.48 -14.40 -2.74
N MET A 148 -6.65 -14.05 -2.21
CA MET A 148 -7.18 -12.69 -2.10
C MET A 148 -7.74 -12.41 -0.68
N SER A 149 -7.13 -12.97 0.34
CA SER A 149 -7.62 -12.87 1.72
C SER A 149 -7.11 -11.60 2.41
N PHE A 150 -7.72 -10.49 2.03
CA PHE A 150 -7.60 -9.22 2.72
C PHE A 150 -9.02 -8.75 3.11
N ASN A 151 -9.25 -8.51 4.37
CA ASN A 151 -10.51 -7.98 4.88
C ASN A 151 -10.37 -6.46 5.15
N PRO A 152 -10.92 -5.59 4.30
CA PRO A 152 -10.79 -4.15 4.48
C PRO A 152 -11.56 -3.61 5.69
N VAL A 153 -12.52 -4.36 6.25
CA VAL A 153 -13.35 -3.89 7.37
C VAL A 153 -12.59 -3.90 8.69
N ASN A 154 -11.80 -4.95 8.93
CA ASN A 154 -11.02 -5.10 10.16
C ASN A 154 -9.50 -4.99 9.97
N GLY A 155 -9.03 -5.01 8.72
CA GLY A 155 -7.61 -4.91 8.39
C GLY A 155 -6.86 -6.24 8.37
N ASP A 156 -7.54 -7.37 8.57
CA ASP A 156 -6.90 -8.69 8.54
C ASP A 156 -6.33 -8.99 7.17
N TYR A 157 -5.06 -9.38 7.16
CA TYR A 157 -4.32 -9.72 5.95
C TYR A 157 -3.69 -11.10 6.11
N SER A 158 -4.21 -12.07 5.36
CA SER A 158 -3.70 -13.44 5.33
C SER A 158 -3.56 -13.91 3.88
N ARG A 159 -2.37 -14.29 3.46
CA ARG A 159 -2.09 -14.69 2.07
C ARG A 159 -1.21 -15.93 2.06
N GLY A 160 -1.49 -16.84 1.12
CA GLY A 160 -0.48 -17.80 0.72
C GLY A 160 0.72 -17.06 0.12
N ALA A 161 1.92 -17.51 0.43
CA ALA A 161 3.14 -16.91 -0.09
C ALA A 161 4.12 -17.98 -0.55
N ALA A 162 4.87 -17.68 -1.60
CA ALA A 162 6.05 -18.45 -2.00
C ALA A 162 7.24 -17.51 -2.13
N GLY A 163 8.42 -18.05 -1.86
CA GLY A 163 9.65 -17.26 -1.86
C GLY A 163 10.84 -18.08 -1.39
N PHE A 164 11.84 -17.42 -0.90
CA PHE A 164 13.07 -18.01 -0.44
C PHE A 164 13.30 -17.69 1.03
N MET A 165 13.95 -18.63 1.75
CA MET A 165 14.38 -18.34 3.11
C MET A 165 15.57 -17.37 3.07
N ILE A 166 15.59 -16.46 4.01
CA ILE A 166 16.74 -15.62 4.31
C ILE A 166 17.38 -16.21 5.56
N GLU A 167 18.67 -16.55 5.47
CA GLU A 167 19.47 -17.05 6.59
C GLU A 167 20.77 -16.24 6.66
N ASN A 168 21.01 -15.57 7.80
CA ASN A 168 22.21 -14.73 8.02
C ASN A 168 22.44 -13.68 6.92
N GLY A 169 21.35 -13.04 6.42
CA GLY A 169 21.42 -11.98 5.41
C GLY A 169 21.50 -12.43 3.95
N GLU A 170 21.42 -13.74 3.68
CA GLU A 170 21.53 -14.33 2.34
C GLU A 170 20.31 -15.21 2.00
N ILE A 171 20.07 -15.42 0.67
CA ILE A 171 19.02 -16.28 0.11
C ILE A 171 19.60 -17.62 -0.31
#